data_d975aee9b8c2c7fc378dbc95a8f5a2b3
#
_entry.id   d975aee9b8c2c7fc378dbc95a8f5a2b3
#
_cell.length_a   1.000
_cell.length_b   1.000
_cell.length_c   1.000
_cell.angle_alpha   90.00
_cell.angle_beta   90.00
_cell.angle_gamma   90.00
#
_symmetry.space_group_name_H-M   'P 1'
#
loop_
_entity.id
_entity.type
_entity.pdbx_description
1 polymer ?
#
loop_
_entity_poly.entity_id
_entity_poly.type
_entity_poly.pdbx_seq_one_letter_code
_entity_poly.pdbx_strand_id
1 'polypeptide(L)'
;EQPGLSKVIDNLSMFVINNKNIKNKIKIILNKLYKKGIMFVMLEGGAKINGALLDSNAIDQFLYFISPKIFGNGIPAINNIGIDKVGDSLELKDVSALISGEDILYTAYK
;
A
#
# COMPACT_ATOMS: atom_id res chain seq x y z
N GLU A 1 16.74 -23.88 2.98
CA GLU A 1 16.71 -23.56 1.55
C GLU A 1 15.35 -23.93 0.99
N GLN A 2 14.56 -22.98 0.55
CA GLN A 2 13.38 -23.25 -0.28
C GLN A 2 13.88 -23.39 -1.73
N PRO A 3 13.79 -24.55 -2.34
CA PRO A 3 14.22 -24.73 -3.72
C PRO A 3 13.15 -24.13 -4.64
N GLY A 4 13.51 -23.14 -5.42
CA GLY A 4 12.71 -22.66 -6.55
C GLY A 4 12.61 -21.17 -6.76
N LEU A 5 13.04 -20.32 -5.84
CA LEU A 5 12.89 -18.84 -5.98
C LEU A 5 14.17 -18.12 -6.47
N SER A 6 15.28 -18.81 -6.64
CA SER A 6 16.59 -18.18 -6.86
C SER A 6 16.95 -17.85 -8.32
N LYS A 7 16.08 -18.05 -9.28
CA LYS A 7 16.49 -17.95 -10.71
C LYS A 7 15.76 -16.93 -11.58
N VAL A 8 14.83 -16.14 -11.06
CA VAL A 8 13.94 -15.34 -11.95
C VAL A 8 14.05 -13.83 -11.79
N ILE A 9 14.65 -13.29 -10.72
CA ILE A 9 14.62 -11.84 -10.49
C ILE A 9 15.99 -11.34 -10.01
N ASP A 10 16.77 -10.70 -10.90
CA ASP A 10 18.08 -10.11 -10.59
C ASP A 10 18.06 -8.98 -9.55
N ASN A 11 16.88 -8.50 -9.16
CA ASN A 11 16.68 -7.38 -8.22
C ASN A 11 15.85 -7.74 -6.99
N LEU A 12 15.73 -9.02 -6.63
CA LEU A 12 15.00 -9.43 -5.44
C LEU A 12 15.86 -9.30 -4.19
N SER A 13 15.42 -8.46 -3.25
CA SER A 13 15.96 -8.43 -1.88
C SER A 13 14.97 -9.06 -0.92
N MET A 14 15.39 -10.09 -0.18
CA MET A 14 14.58 -10.73 0.84
C MET A 14 15.06 -10.30 2.23
N PHE A 15 14.11 -9.89 3.09
CA PHE A 15 14.37 -9.58 4.49
C PHE A 15 13.60 -10.54 5.38
N VAL A 16 14.31 -11.25 6.23
CA VAL A 16 13.69 -12.04 7.31
C VAL A 16 13.53 -11.13 8.53
N ILE A 17 12.29 -10.92 8.97
CA ILE A 17 11.96 -10.07 10.10
C ILE A 17 11.22 -10.89 11.15
N ASN A 18 11.90 -11.19 12.23
CA ASN A 18 11.32 -11.91 13.35
C ASN A 18 10.67 -10.96 14.34
N ASN A 19 9.45 -10.49 14.01
CA ASN A 19 8.64 -9.65 14.88
C ASN A 19 7.16 -10.02 14.70
N LYS A 20 6.41 -10.15 15.79
CA LYS A 20 4.99 -10.51 15.75
C LYS A 20 4.09 -9.33 15.42
N ASN A 21 4.51 -8.11 15.74
CA ASN A 21 3.73 -6.89 15.51
C ASN A 21 3.93 -6.35 14.10
N ILE A 22 2.85 -6.24 13.34
CA ILE A 22 2.88 -5.78 11.93
C ILE A 22 3.41 -4.35 11.78
N LYS A 23 3.04 -3.42 12.69
CA LYS A 23 3.51 -2.04 12.67
C LYS A 23 5.03 -1.96 12.86
N ASN A 24 5.57 -2.79 13.75
CA ASN A 24 7.02 -2.87 13.95
C ASN A 24 7.73 -3.47 12.74
N LYS A 25 7.14 -4.49 12.09
CA LYS A 25 7.67 -5.04 10.83
C LYS A 25 7.77 -3.97 9.75
N ILE A 26 6.72 -3.19 9.57
CA ILE A 26 6.66 -2.11 8.58
C ILE A 26 7.78 -1.09 8.84
N LYS A 27 7.93 -0.61 10.07
CA LYS A 27 9.01 0.32 10.45
C LYS A 27 10.41 -0.25 10.15
N ILE A 28 10.63 -1.53 10.47
CA ILE A 28 11.90 -2.21 10.20
C ILE A 28 12.17 -2.29 8.69
N ILE A 29 11.16 -2.63 7.88
CA ILE A 29 11.28 -2.71 6.42
C ILE A 29 11.64 -1.34 5.86
N LEU A 30 10.86 -0.31 6.18
CA LEU A 30 11.07 1.05 5.68
C LEU A 30 12.46 1.58 6.06
N ASN A 31 12.91 1.33 7.30
CA ASN A 31 14.25 1.71 7.72
C ASN A 31 15.36 0.97 6.94
N LYS A 32 15.17 -0.32 6.67
CA LYS A 32 16.13 -1.09 5.84
C LYS A 32 16.19 -0.57 4.41
N LEU A 33 15.05 -0.23 3.81
CA LEU A 33 14.97 0.35 2.48
C LEU A 33 15.65 1.72 2.43
N TYR A 34 15.37 2.57 3.41
CA TYR A 34 16.01 3.88 3.55
C TYR A 34 17.55 3.77 3.65
N LYS A 35 18.06 2.85 4.47
CA LYS A 35 19.51 2.59 4.60
C LYS A 35 20.16 2.10 3.30
N LYS A 36 19.37 1.56 2.37
CA LYS A 36 19.81 1.21 1.01
C LYS A 36 19.70 2.36 0.02
N GLY A 37 19.34 3.56 0.45
CA GLY A 37 19.17 4.73 -0.41
C GLY A 37 17.84 4.78 -1.16
N ILE A 38 16.87 3.92 -0.81
CA ILE A 38 15.55 3.89 -1.45
C ILE A 38 14.70 4.98 -0.81
N MET A 39 14.33 5.99 -1.60
CA MET A 39 13.56 7.15 -1.16
C MET A 39 12.07 7.03 -1.45
N PHE A 40 11.69 6.23 -2.45
CA PHE A 40 10.30 6.03 -2.87
C PHE A 40 9.99 4.54 -2.88
N VAL A 41 8.83 4.20 -2.34
CA VAL A 41 8.32 2.82 -2.32
C VAL A 41 6.91 2.83 -2.88
N MET A 42 6.69 2.11 -3.97
CA MET A 42 5.36 1.84 -4.49
C MET A 42 4.86 0.53 -3.89
N LEU A 43 3.64 0.57 -3.38
CA LEU A 43 2.96 -0.60 -2.83
C LEU A 43 1.80 -0.97 -3.75
N GLU A 44 1.86 -2.17 -4.29
CA GLU A 44 0.79 -2.81 -5.06
C GLU A 44 0.23 -4.01 -4.29
N GLY A 45 -0.08 -3.78 -3.02
CA GLY A 45 -0.54 -4.83 -2.12
C GLY A 45 -2.05 -5.03 -2.12
N GLY A 46 -2.49 -6.13 -1.50
CA GLY A 46 -3.92 -6.36 -1.25
C GLY A 46 -4.42 -5.60 -0.01
N ALA A 47 -5.74 -5.62 0.21
CA ALA A 47 -6.44 -4.87 1.24
C ALA A 47 -5.83 -4.96 2.65
N LYS A 48 -5.31 -6.14 3.04
CA LYS A 48 -4.71 -6.34 4.38
C LYS A 48 -3.43 -5.53 4.57
N ILE A 49 -2.54 -5.57 3.58
CA ILE A 49 -1.26 -4.85 3.68
C ILE A 49 -1.48 -3.34 3.54
N ASN A 50 -2.41 -2.93 2.66
CA ASN A 50 -2.80 -1.53 2.51
C ASN A 50 -3.36 -0.98 3.84
N GLY A 51 -4.26 -1.72 4.49
CA GLY A 51 -4.80 -1.35 5.80
C GLY A 51 -3.72 -1.28 6.89
N ALA A 52 -2.80 -2.24 6.93
CA ALA A 52 -1.72 -2.26 7.94
C ALA A 52 -0.74 -1.08 7.77
N LEU A 53 -0.41 -0.70 6.53
CA LEU A 53 0.44 0.46 6.23
C LEU A 53 -0.27 1.77 6.58
N LEU A 54 -1.55 1.89 6.25
CA LEU A 54 -2.34 3.05 6.59
C LEU A 54 -2.46 3.23 8.11
N ASP A 55 -2.77 2.17 8.84
CA ASP A 55 -2.84 2.15 10.31
C ASP A 55 -1.47 2.41 10.97
N SER A 56 -0.38 2.10 10.28
CA SER A 56 0.99 2.42 10.71
C SER A 56 1.45 3.83 10.36
N ASN A 57 0.59 4.65 9.76
CA ASN A 57 0.92 5.99 9.27
C ASN A 57 2.10 5.99 8.26
N ALA A 58 2.15 4.98 7.40
CA ALA A 58 3.26 4.72 6.49
C ALA A 58 2.90 4.92 5.01
N ILE A 59 1.80 5.63 4.73
CA ILE A 59 1.37 5.99 3.38
C ILE A 59 1.31 7.50 3.30
N ASP A 60 1.97 8.06 2.28
CA ASP A 60 1.99 9.49 2.00
C ASP A 60 1.06 9.84 0.83
N GLN A 61 0.95 8.95 -0.17
CA GLN A 61 0.20 9.18 -1.40
C GLN A 61 -0.66 7.97 -1.76
N PHE A 62 -1.85 8.24 -2.27
CA PHE A 62 -2.79 7.26 -2.80
C PHE A 62 -2.96 7.44 -4.29
N LEU A 63 -2.91 6.33 -5.02
CA LEU A 63 -3.18 6.24 -6.44
C LEU A 63 -4.25 5.18 -6.65
N TYR A 64 -5.43 5.59 -7.14
CA TYR A 64 -6.52 4.69 -7.46
C TYR A 64 -6.86 4.78 -8.93
N PHE A 65 -6.80 3.64 -9.62
CA PHE A 65 -7.39 3.50 -10.95
C PHE A 65 -8.83 3.05 -10.81
N ILE A 66 -9.75 3.88 -11.27
CA ILE A 66 -11.19 3.63 -11.20
C ILE A 66 -11.66 3.32 -12.60
N SER A 67 -11.98 2.06 -12.84
CA SER A 67 -12.51 1.58 -14.12
C SER A 67 -14.00 1.94 -14.24
N PRO A 68 -14.51 2.23 -15.46
CA PRO A 68 -15.93 2.48 -15.72
C PRO A 68 -16.76 1.17 -15.72
N LYS A 69 -16.58 0.36 -14.68
CA LYS A 69 -17.26 -0.95 -14.51
C LYS A 69 -17.85 -1.05 -13.13
N ILE A 70 -19.05 -1.59 -13.05
CA ILE A 70 -19.77 -1.82 -11.80
C ILE A 70 -19.79 -3.31 -11.50
N PHE A 71 -19.28 -3.70 -10.35
CA PHE A 71 -19.19 -5.10 -9.92
C PHE A 71 -20.17 -5.46 -8.82
N GLY A 72 -20.88 -4.62 -8.24
CA GLY A 72 -21.85 -4.90 -7.17
C GLY A 72 -21.25 -5.45 -5.87
N ASN A 73 -20.23 -6.29 -5.91
CA ASN A 73 -19.51 -6.81 -4.75
C ASN A 73 -18.05 -7.10 -5.11
N GLY A 74 -17.13 -6.96 -4.15
CA GLY A 74 -15.70 -7.17 -4.42
C GLY A 74 -14.81 -7.11 -3.17
N ILE A 75 -13.52 -7.27 -3.39
CA ILE A 75 -12.50 -7.13 -2.35
C ILE A 75 -12.25 -5.63 -2.13
N PRO A 76 -12.31 -5.12 -0.90
CA PRO A 76 -12.02 -3.72 -0.63
C PRO A 76 -10.56 -3.38 -0.95
N ALA A 77 -10.29 -2.15 -1.39
CA ALA A 77 -8.94 -1.67 -1.63
C ALA A 77 -8.12 -1.56 -0.33
N ILE A 78 -8.79 -1.27 0.77
CA ILE A 78 -8.22 -1.14 2.12
C ILE A 78 -9.11 -1.92 3.08
N ASN A 79 -8.53 -2.79 3.92
CA ASN A 79 -9.27 -3.47 4.98
C ASN A 79 -9.72 -2.47 6.04
N ASN A 80 -10.71 -2.88 6.82
CA ASN A 80 -11.19 -2.12 7.96
C ASN A 80 -10.02 -1.71 8.87
N ILE A 81 -9.87 -0.41 9.06
CA ILE A 81 -8.87 0.24 9.91
C ILE A 81 -9.47 0.72 11.24
N GLY A 82 -10.68 0.23 11.58
CA GLY A 82 -11.36 0.58 12.83
C GLY A 82 -12.05 1.95 12.81
N ILE A 83 -12.32 2.51 11.64
CA ILE A 83 -13.08 3.76 11.50
C ILE A 83 -14.54 3.41 11.24
N ASP A 84 -15.39 3.63 12.24
CA ASP A 84 -16.81 3.31 12.18
C ASP A 84 -17.72 4.54 12.02
N LYS A 85 -17.17 5.74 12.17
CA LYS A 85 -17.92 7.00 12.04
C LYS A 85 -17.30 7.87 10.97
N VAL A 86 -18.16 8.56 10.22
CA VAL A 86 -17.71 9.50 9.17
C VAL A 86 -16.82 10.61 9.74
N GLY A 87 -17.12 11.10 10.95
CA GLY A 87 -16.32 12.14 11.61
C GLY A 87 -14.90 11.71 12.01
N ASP A 88 -14.64 10.40 12.06
CA ASP A 88 -13.31 9.85 12.37
C ASP A 88 -12.56 9.43 11.07
N SER A 89 -13.15 9.71 9.91
CA SER A 89 -12.56 9.35 8.60
C SER A 89 -11.24 10.05 8.37
N LEU A 90 -10.35 9.38 7.63
CA LEU A 90 -9.12 9.98 7.17
C LEU A 90 -9.42 10.94 6.02
N GLU A 91 -9.16 12.21 6.21
CA GLU A 91 -9.24 13.22 5.16
C GLU A 91 -7.95 13.23 4.33
N LEU A 92 -8.13 13.20 3.01
CA LEU A 92 -7.03 13.29 2.06
C LEU A 92 -6.98 14.70 1.46
N LYS A 93 -5.77 15.14 1.10
CA LYS A 93 -5.48 16.48 0.58
C LYS A 93 -4.95 16.41 -0.85
N ASP A 94 -4.83 17.57 -1.48
CA ASP A 94 -4.22 17.75 -2.80
C ASP A 94 -4.76 16.73 -3.84
N VAL A 95 -6.08 16.61 -3.85
CA VAL A 95 -6.80 15.67 -4.71
C VAL A 95 -6.75 16.09 -6.16
N SER A 96 -6.41 15.15 -7.04
CA SER A 96 -6.52 15.31 -8.49
C SER A 96 -7.14 14.07 -9.13
N ALA A 97 -7.77 14.27 -10.29
CA ALA A 97 -8.31 13.20 -11.10
C ALA A 97 -7.96 13.42 -12.57
N LEU A 98 -7.41 12.42 -13.22
CA LEU A 98 -6.99 12.43 -14.61
C LEU A 98 -7.60 11.25 -15.36
N ILE A 99 -7.94 11.45 -16.63
CA ILE A 99 -8.33 10.35 -17.52
C ILE A 99 -7.05 9.61 -17.94
N SER A 100 -7.04 8.29 -17.75
CA SER A 100 -5.95 7.39 -18.12
C SER A 100 -6.51 6.22 -18.94
N GLY A 101 -6.50 6.37 -20.26
CA GLY A 101 -7.21 5.44 -21.15
C GLY A 101 -8.73 5.52 -20.92
N GLU A 102 -9.35 4.41 -20.54
CA GLU A 102 -10.77 4.34 -20.16
C GLU A 102 -11.00 4.55 -18.65
N ASP A 103 -9.94 4.55 -17.86
CA ASP A 103 -9.99 4.66 -16.39
C ASP A 103 -9.81 6.11 -15.92
N ILE A 104 -10.17 6.37 -14.68
CA ILE A 104 -9.83 7.59 -13.96
C ILE A 104 -8.69 7.27 -12.99
N LEU A 105 -7.57 7.97 -13.12
CA LEU A 105 -6.53 7.98 -12.10
C LEU A 105 -6.85 9.05 -11.06
N TYR A 106 -7.23 8.62 -9.88
CA TYR A 106 -7.41 9.47 -8.71
C TYR A 106 -6.11 9.48 -7.89
N THR A 107 -5.60 10.67 -7.61
CA THR A 107 -4.41 10.88 -6.78
C THR A 107 -4.78 11.74 -5.58
N ALA A 108 -4.34 11.36 -4.40
CA ALA A 108 -4.52 12.14 -3.18
C ALA A 108 -3.36 11.91 -2.20
N TYR A 109 -3.20 12.84 -1.27
CA TYR A 109 -2.15 12.80 -0.25
C TYR A 109 -2.77 12.79 1.15
N LYS A 110 -2.02 12.23 2.08
CA LYS A 110 -2.38 12.20 3.48
C LYS A 110 -1.98 13.50 4.19
#